data_74a46b7210996935a9000201abec4b19
#
_entry.id   74a46b7210996935a9000201abec4b19
#
_cell.length_a   1.000
_cell.length_b   1.000
_cell.length_c   1.000
_cell.angle_alpha   90.00
_cell.angle_beta   90.00
_cell.angle_gamma   90.00
#
_symmetry.space_group_name_H-M   'P 1'
#
loop_
_entity.id
_entity.type
_entity.pdbx_description
1 polymer ?
#
loop_
_entity_poly.entity_id
_entity_poly.type
_entity_poly.pdbx_seq_one_letter_code
_entity_poly.pdbx_strand_id
1 'polypeptide(L)'
;MAVKWKWKPAAGGAVSPDLTNRVQTLENEVVKKTGNQSIDGNKTFTQPLTVATPTANTNATTKEYVDNKIQKRVLDIQNRQSNTYTIEPTAGYEVISVMVGRKRNSDGFYFFQYHANLNFQLFLHTDGKYKIYTQGPVSDFGPDFRIIVVEKKI
;
A
#
# COMPACT_ATOMS: atom_id res chain seq x y z
N MET A 1 -28.36 66.53 -42.40
CA MET A 1 -29.22 65.63 -41.59
C MET A 1 -28.43 64.38 -41.20
N ALA A 2 -28.24 64.17 -39.89
CA ALA A 2 -27.50 62.99 -39.44
C ALA A 2 -28.49 61.83 -39.22
N VAL A 3 -28.29 60.74 -39.91
CA VAL A 3 -29.10 59.54 -39.76
C VAL A 3 -28.64 58.84 -38.49
N LYS A 4 -29.45 58.94 -37.42
CA LYS A 4 -29.24 58.16 -36.20
C LYS A 4 -29.66 56.68 -36.41
N TRP A 5 -28.71 55.84 -36.62
CA TRP A 5 -28.96 54.40 -36.60
C TRP A 5 -29.31 53.98 -35.17
N LYS A 6 -30.56 53.70 -34.89
CA LYS A 6 -30.98 53.01 -33.65
C LYS A 6 -30.73 51.50 -33.86
N TRP A 7 -29.66 51.03 -33.25
CA TRP A 7 -29.50 49.60 -33.13
C TRP A 7 -30.64 49.08 -32.25
N LYS A 8 -31.52 48.27 -32.78
CA LYS A 8 -32.57 47.58 -32.05
C LYS A 8 -31.96 46.21 -31.69
N PRO A 9 -31.71 45.91 -30.40
CA PRO A 9 -31.32 44.56 -30.05
C PRO A 9 -32.37 43.61 -30.63
N ALA A 10 -31.97 42.58 -31.31
CA ALA A 10 -32.87 41.50 -31.68
C ALA A 10 -33.55 41.05 -30.39
N ALA A 11 -34.86 41.08 -30.36
CA ALA A 11 -35.63 40.45 -29.27
C ALA A 11 -35.03 39.07 -29.08
N GLY A 12 -34.57 38.76 -27.85
CA GLY A 12 -33.77 37.58 -27.54
C GLY A 12 -34.34 36.40 -28.30
N GLY A 13 -33.62 36.01 -29.38
CA GLY A 13 -34.05 34.88 -30.22
C GLY A 13 -34.20 33.68 -29.29
N ALA A 14 -35.38 33.10 -29.23
CA ALA A 14 -35.59 31.88 -28.49
C ALA A 14 -34.52 30.89 -28.99
N VAL A 15 -33.72 30.40 -28.08
CA VAL A 15 -32.72 29.38 -28.36
C VAL A 15 -33.45 28.22 -29.03
N SER A 16 -32.97 27.79 -30.19
CA SER A 16 -33.61 26.67 -30.91
C SER A 16 -33.82 25.49 -29.95
N PRO A 17 -35.00 24.86 -29.91
CA PRO A 17 -35.22 23.68 -29.09
C PRO A 17 -34.18 22.59 -29.34
N ASP A 18 -33.68 22.45 -30.54
CA ASP A 18 -32.58 21.53 -30.88
C ASP A 18 -31.28 21.88 -30.13
N LEU A 19 -30.90 23.16 -30.11
CA LEU A 19 -29.71 23.61 -29.37
C LEU A 19 -29.88 23.42 -27.88
N THR A 20 -31.06 23.71 -27.33
CA THR A 20 -31.36 23.48 -25.88
C THR A 20 -31.23 22.00 -25.53
N ASN A 21 -31.80 21.12 -26.36
CA ASN A 21 -31.72 19.67 -26.13
C ASN A 21 -30.27 19.17 -26.24
N ARG A 22 -29.47 19.65 -27.18
CA ARG A 22 -28.05 19.28 -27.32
C ARG A 22 -27.23 19.73 -26.16
N VAL A 23 -27.44 20.95 -25.66
CA VAL A 23 -26.76 21.46 -24.45
C VAL A 23 -27.13 20.61 -23.24
N GLN A 24 -28.41 20.30 -23.07
CA GLN A 24 -28.87 19.46 -21.96
C GLN A 24 -28.24 18.06 -21.99
N THR A 25 -28.14 17.46 -23.18
CA THR A 25 -27.49 16.17 -23.38
C THR A 25 -26.01 16.25 -22.97
N LEU A 26 -25.30 17.28 -23.47
CA LEU A 26 -23.89 17.49 -23.13
C LEU A 26 -23.69 17.69 -21.63
N GLU A 27 -24.56 18.48 -20.98
CA GLU A 27 -24.50 18.71 -19.51
C GLU A 27 -24.69 17.42 -18.72
N ASN A 28 -25.51 16.50 -19.21
CA ASN A 28 -25.76 15.21 -18.56
C ASN A 28 -24.64 14.20 -18.80
N GLU A 29 -23.92 14.30 -19.90
CA GLU A 29 -22.89 13.34 -20.32
C GLU A 29 -21.46 13.76 -19.91
N VAL A 30 -21.24 15.04 -19.63
CA VAL A 30 -19.92 15.58 -19.32
C VAL A 30 -19.55 15.38 -17.86
N VAL A 31 -18.34 14.91 -17.62
CA VAL A 31 -17.76 14.91 -16.28
C VAL A 31 -17.44 16.34 -15.86
N LYS A 32 -18.16 16.87 -14.86
CA LYS A 32 -17.99 18.25 -14.37
C LYS A 32 -16.68 18.38 -13.58
N LYS A 33 -16.11 19.58 -13.58
CA LYS A 33 -14.88 19.89 -12.82
C LYS A 33 -15.11 19.99 -11.32
N THR A 34 -16.35 20.19 -10.88
CA THR A 34 -16.70 20.39 -9.47
C THR A 34 -17.95 19.61 -9.08
N GLY A 35 -18.07 19.32 -7.80
CA GLY A 35 -19.21 18.57 -7.25
C GLY A 35 -19.06 17.05 -7.36
N ASN A 36 -19.92 16.34 -6.62
CA ASN A 36 -19.96 14.89 -6.66
C ASN A 36 -20.65 14.41 -7.92
N GLN A 37 -20.10 13.41 -8.56
CA GLN A 37 -20.67 12.79 -9.76
C GLN A 37 -20.64 11.27 -9.64
N SER A 38 -21.72 10.63 -10.07
CA SER A 38 -21.75 9.19 -10.32
C SER A 38 -21.43 8.94 -11.79
N ILE A 39 -20.43 8.12 -12.06
CA ILE A 39 -20.00 7.75 -13.40
C ILE A 39 -20.20 6.24 -13.53
N ASP A 40 -21.13 5.84 -14.38
CA ASP A 40 -21.46 4.43 -14.62
C ASP A 40 -20.68 3.87 -15.83
N GLY A 41 -20.58 2.53 -15.86
CA GLY A 41 -19.88 1.79 -16.90
C GLY A 41 -18.34 1.86 -16.82
N ASN A 42 -17.68 1.13 -17.70
CA ASN A 42 -16.22 1.07 -17.75
C ASN A 42 -15.62 2.38 -18.29
N LYS A 43 -14.66 2.92 -17.55
CA LYS A 43 -13.91 4.12 -17.93
C LYS A 43 -12.43 3.78 -18.05
N THR A 44 -11.80 4.15 -19.14
CA THR A 44 -10.36 3.99 -19.36
C THR A 44 -9.68 5.34 -19.25
N PHE A 45 -8.73 5.44 -18.35
CA PHE A 45 -7.88 6.63 -18.20
C PHE A 45 -6.54 6.35 -18.88
N THR A 46 -6.19 7.16 -19.88
CA THR A 46 -4.91 7.04 -20.61
C THR A 46 -3.76 7.77 -19.92
N GLN A 47 -4.08 8.58 -18.92
CA GLN A 47 -3.12 9.31 -18.09
C GLN A 47 -3.23 8.89 -16.63
N PRO A 48 -2.18 9.07 -15.83
CA PRO A 48 -2.22 8.77 -14.40
C PRO A 48 -3.38 9.48 -13.69
N LEU A 49 -4.12 8.72 -12.87
CA LEU A 49 -5.20 9.25 -12.06
C LEU A 49 -4.68 9.60 -10.67
N THR A 50 -4.82 10.86 -10.26
CA THR A 50 -4.54 11.28 -8.90
C THR A 50 -5.76 11.03 -8.02
N VAL A 51 -5.59 10.22 -6.97
CA VAL A 51 -6.62 9.95 -5.96
C VAL A 51 -6.15 10.40 -4.59
N ALA A 52 -7.07 10.88 -3.78
CA ALA A 52 -6.79 11.26 -2.40
C ALA A 52 -6.49 10.03 -1.54
N THR A 53 -5.83 10.23 -0.39
CA THR A 53 -5.66 9.17 0.61
C THR A 53 -7.02 8.63 1.05
N PRO A 54 -7.24 7.31 1.01
CA PRO A 54 -8.53 6.73 1.36
C PRO A 54 -8.85 6.93 2.85
N THR A 55 -10.07 7.32 3.14
CA THR A 55 -10.61 7.48 4.51
C THR A 55 -11.66 6.43 4.84
N ALA A 56 -12.11 5.67 3.85
CA ALA A 56 -13.07 4.57 3.99
C ALA A 56 -12.64 3.36 3.14
N ASN A 57 -13.13 2.17 3.51
CA ASN A 57 -12.77 0.91 2.84
C ASN A 57 -13.21 0.83 1.37
N THR A 58 -14.17 1.67 0.97
CA THR A 58 -14.71 1.74 -0.41
C THR A 58 -13.98 2.73 -1.31
N ASN A 59 -13.03 3.50 -0.75
CA ASN A 59 -12.31 4.51 -1.52
C ASN A 59 -11.22 3.87 -2.39
N ALA A 60 -10.95 4.45 -3.56
CA ALA A 60 -9.80 4.11 -4.36
C ALA A 60 -8.50 4.38 -3.58
N THR A 61 -7.49 3.54 -3.76
CA THR A 61 -6.20 3.66 -3.08
C THR A 61 -5.08 4.00 -4.04
N THR A 62 -4.09 4.73 -3.56
CA THR A 62 -2.82 4.90 -4.26
C THR A 62 -1.92 3.69 -4.05
N LYS A 63 -0.98 3.45 -4.97
CA LYS A 63 0.07 2.44 -4.77
C LYS A 63 0.85 2.68 -3.47
N GLU A 64 1.23 3.91 -3.19
CA GLU A 64 1.93 4.30 -1.97
C GLU A 64 1.15 3.93 -0.70
N TYR A 65 -0.18 4.16 -0.69
CA TYR A 65 -1.00 3.78 0.44
C TYR A 65 -0.98 2.26 0.69
N VAL A 66 -1.00 1.45 -0.37
CA VAL A 66 -0.92 -0.02 -0.27
C VAL A 66 0.47 -0.46 0.16
N ASP A 67 1.52 0.07 -0.48
CA ASP A 67 2.91 -0.30 -0.21
C ASP A 67 3.31 0.00 1.25
N ASN A 68 2.78 1.08 1.83
CA ASN A 68 3.07 1.47 3.21
C ASN A 68 2.29 0.67 4.27
N LYS A 69 1.39 -0.24 3.86
CA LYS A 69 0.63 -1.07 4.82
C LYS A 69 1.41 -2.25 5.35
N ILE A 70 2.34 -2.77 4.56
CA ILE A 70 3.18 -3.91 4.92
C ILE A 70 4.64 -3.54 4.70
N GLN A 71 5.47 -3.77 5.68
CA GLN A 71 6.91 -3.61 5.57
C GLN A 71 7.65 -4.91 5.93
N LYS A 72 8.83 -5.03 5.38
CA LYS A 72 9.78 -6.10 5.71
C LYS A 72 11.01 -5.50 6.37
N ARG A 73 11.38 -6.05 7.52
CA ARG A 73 12.61 -5.72 8.24
C ARG A 73 13.51 -6.95 8.28
N VAL A 74 14.78 -6.76 8.04
CA VAL A 74 15.80 -7.82 8.13
C VAL A 74 16.72 -7.50 9.28
N LEU A 75 16.90 -8.47 10.18
CA LEU A 75 17.81 -8.39 11.31
C LEU A 75 18.89 -9.45 11.14
N ASP A 76 20.11 -9.02 10.98
CA ASP A 76 21.29 -9.91 10.92
C ASP A 76 21.95 -9.96 12.31
N ILE A 77 21.86 -11.08 12.96
CA ILE A 77 22.46 -11.35 14.25
C ILE A 77 23.78 -12.11 14.02
N GLN A 78 24.88 -11.46 14.30
CA GLN A 78 26.20 -12.08 14.19
C GLN A 78 26.68 -12.57 15.55
N ASN A 79 27.37 -13.71 15.54
CA ASN A 79 27.96 -14.29 16.73
C ASN A 79 27.01 -14.40 17.91
N ARG A 80 25.88 -15.05 17.70
CA ARG A 80 24.84 -15.32 18.70
C ARG A 80 25.23 -14.93 20.16
N GLN A 81 24.74 -13.80 20.62
CA GLN A 81 25.05 -13.26 21.96
C GLN A 81 24.06 -13.74 23.04
N SER A 82 22.93 -14.33 22.65
CA SER A 82 21.86 -14.75 23.56
C SER A 82 21.23 -16.06 23.10
N ASN A 83 20.64 -16.78 24.03
CA ASN A 83 19.81 -17.94 23.74
C ASN A 83 18.37 -17.57 23.38
N THR A 84 17.96 -16.35 23.66
CA THR A 84 16.60 -15.87 23.37
C THR A 84 16.66 -14.47 22.77
N TYR A 85 15.90 -14.28 21.69
CA TYR A 85 15.71 -12.98 21.05
C TYR A 85 14.22 -12.66 21.02
N THR A 86 13.86 -11.48 21.46
CA THR A 86 12.49 -10.96 21.38
C THR A 86 12.39 -10.06 20.16
N ILE A 87 11.36 -10.25 19.35
CA ILE A 87 11.06 -9.40 18.20
C ILE A 87 10.08 -8.33 18.64
N GLU A 88 10.61 -7.12 18.82
CA GLU A 88 9.79 -5.95 19.08
C GLU A 88 9.21 -5.42 17.76
N PRO A 89 7.90 -5.10 17.68
CA PRO A 89 7.34 -4.47 16.52
C PRO A 89 7.91 -3.05 16.33
N THR A 90 7.97 -2.60 15.08
CA THR A 90 8.21 -1.17 14.80
C THR A 90 7.05 -0.34 15.36
N ALA A 91 7.34 0.87 15.85
CA ALA A 91 6.30 1.75 16.38
C ALA A 91 5.20 2.00 15.33
N GLY A 92 3.93 1.76 15.69
CA GLY A 92 2.77 1.86 14.79
C GLY A 92 2.58 0.65 13.87
N TYR A 93 3.25 -0.48 14.14
CA TYR A 93 3.11 -1.72 13.38
C TYR A 93 2.87 -2.91 14.30
N GLU A 94 2.21 -3.93 13.76
CA GLU A 94 2.11 -5.26 14.36
C GLU A 94 2.93 -6.26 13.55
N VAL A 95 3.57 -7.21 14.22
CA VAL A 95 4.30 -8.30 13.57
C VAL A 95 3.30 -9.34 13.10
N ILE A 96 3.24 -9.58 11.79
CA ILE A 96 2.34 -10.58 11.18
C ILE A 96 3.05 -11.86 10.78
N SER A 97 4.36 -11.81 10.58
CA SER A 97 5.15 -13.00 10.25
C SER A 97 6.61 -12.82 10.65
N VAL A 98 7.22 -13.90 11.07
CA VAL A 98 8.66 -13.97 11.37
C VAL A 98 9.23 -15.22 10.72
N MET A 99 10.32 -15.07 10.01
CA MET A 99 11.13 -16.17 9.50
C MET A 99 12.53 -16.08 10.06
N VAL A 100 13.07 -17.22 10.47
CA VAL A 100 14.43 -17.31 11.03
C VAL A 100 15.27 -18.19 10.14
N GLY A 101 16.39 -17.67 9.70
CA GLY A 101 17.38 -18.42 8.94
C GLY A 101 18.72 -18.48 9.68
N ARG A 102 19.41 -19.58 9.52
CA ARG A 102 20.76 -19.79 10.06
C ARG A 102 21.77 -19.85 8.92
N LYS A 103 22.89 -19.21 9.11
CA LYS A 103 23.96 -19.17 8.11
C LYS A 103 24.73 -20.48 8.11
N ARG A 104 24.84 -21.11 6.94
CA ARG A 104 25.68 -22.29 6.76
C ARG A 104 27.14 -21.88 6.60
N ASN A 105 28.04 -22.62 7.25
CA ASN A 105 29.47 -22.30 7.26
C ASN A 105 30.13 -22.48 5.88
N SER A 106 29.69 -23.48 5.12
CA SER A 106 30.37 -23.88 3.88
C SER A 106 30.21 -22.88 2.73
N ASP A 107 29.07 -22.16 2.66
CA ASP A 107 28.74 -21.28 1.53
C ASP A 107 28.19 -19.92 1.94
N GLY A 108 27.96 -19.70 3.22
CA GLY A 108 27.44 -18.45 3.74
C GLY A 108 25.96 -18.19 3.49
N PHE A 109 25.21 -19.13 2.91
CA PHE A 109 23.78 -18.98 2.69
C PHE A 109 22.97 -19.12 3.98
N TYR A 110 21.86 -18.37 4.06
CA TYR A 110 20.91 -18.50 5.16
C TYR A 110 19.78 -19.48 4.78
N PHE A 111 19.57 -20.47 5.65
CA PHE A 111 18.51 -21.46 5.51
C PHE A 111 17.34 -21.10 6.42
N PHE A 112 16.17 -20.87 5.83
CA PHE A 112 14.93 -20.45 6.50
C PHE A 112 13.94 -21.61 6.70
N GLN A 113 14.23 -22.78 6.19
CA GLN A 113 13.38 -23.95 6.38
C GLN A 113 13.70 -24.67 7.69
N TYR A 114 12.69 -25.35 8.24
CA TYR A 114 12.90 -26.27 9.33
C TYR A 114 13.91 -27.34 8.91
N HIS A 115 15.07 -27.30 9.51
CA HIS A 115 16.06 -28.35 9.40
C HIS A 115 16.40 -28.80 10.81
N ALA A 116 16.42 -30.11 11.06
CA ALA A 116 16.66 -30.68 12.38
C ALA A 116 17.92 -30.11 13.06
N ASN A 117 18.90 -29.67 12.26
CA ASN A 117 20.19 -29.15 12.72
C ASN A 117 20.21 -27.61 12.85
N LEU A 118 19.14 -26.88 12.58
CA LEU A 118 19.17 -25.43 12.72
C LEU A 118 19.11 -24.97 14.19
N ASN A 119 18.64 -25.82 15.09
CA ASN A 119 18.61 -25.59 16.51
C ASN A 119 18.04 -24.23 16.91
N PHE A 120 16.89 -23.86 16.36
CA PHE A 120 16.12 -22.73 16.82
C PHE A 120 14.63 -23.09 16.92
N GLN A 121 13.92 -22.40 17.79
CA GLN A 121 12.47 -22.46 17.92
C GLN A 121 11.91 -21.05 17.84
N LEU A 122 10.88 -20.87 17.04
CA LEU A 122 10.10 -19.63 16.97
C LEU A 122 8.76 -19.88 17.63
N PHE A 123 8.37 -19.03 18.56
CA PHE A 123 7.08 -19.11 19.22
C PHE A 123 6.51 -17.72 19.52
N LEU A 124 5.18 -17.63 19.54
CA LEU A 124 4.45 -16.48 20.03
C LEU A 124 4.28 -16.61 21.55
N HIS A 125 4.86 -15.70 22.29
CA HIS A 125 4.80 -15.72 23.73
C HIS A 125 3.48 -15.10 24.26
N THR A 126 3.15 -15.36 25.53
CA THR A 126 1.92 -14.87 26.17
C THR A 126 1.83 -13.35 26.26
N ASP A 127 2.96 -12.64 26.13
CA ASP A 127 3.02 -11.17 26.03
C ASP A 127 2.70 -10.64 24.61
N GLY A 128 2.30 -11.52 23.69
CA GLY A 128 1.97 -11.18 22.30
C GLY A 128 3.19 -10.97 21.40
N LYS A 129 4.42 -11.21 21.89
CA LYS A 129 5.63 -11.00 21.09
C LYS A 129 6.17 -12.31 20.56
N TYR A 130 6.76 -12.27 19.37
CA TYR A 130 7.52 -13.39 18.85
C TYR A 130 8.87 -13.49 19.56
N LYS A 131 9.18 -14.69 20.02
CA LYS A 131 10.47 -15.02 20.63
C LYS A 131 11.13 -16.15 19.88
N ILE A 132 12.45 -16.03 19.71
CA ILE A 132 13.29 -17.01 19.07
C ILE A 132 14.21 -17.58 20.14
N TYR A 133 14.07 -18.87 20.41
CA TYR A 133 15.02 -19.59 21.23
C TYR A 133 16.04 -20.27 20.34
N THR A 134 17.33 -20.08 20.66
CA THR A 134 18.44 -20.61 19.87
C THR A 134 19.34 -21.46 20.74
N GLN A 135 19.78 -22.59 20.21
CA GLN A 135 20.84 -23.38 20.83
C GLN A 135 22.18 -23.08 20.12
N GLY A 136 23.27 -23.60 20.67
CA GLY A 136 24.62 -23.41 20.15
C GLY A 136 24.79 -23.82 18.69
N PRO A 137 25.94 -23.51 18.12
CA PRO A 137 26.26 -23.91 16.74
C PRO A 137 26.23 -25.44 16.62
N VAL A 138 25.80 -25.92 15.44
CA VAL A 138 25.90 -27.31 15.03
C VAL A 138 26.89 -27.40 13.88
N SER A 139 27.35 -28.61 13.56
CA SER A 139 28.50 -28.86 12.68
C SER A 139 28.54 -28.02 11.40
N ASP A 140 27.39 -27.83 10.76
CA ASP A 140 27.31 -27.18 9.45
C ASP A 140 26.82 -25.73 9.49
N PHE A 141 26.36 -25.27 10.65
CA PHE A 141 25.74 -23.94 10.80
C PHE A 141 26.44 -23.13 11.89
N GLY A 142 26.86 -21.93 11.52
CA GLY A 142 27.53 -20.99 12.39
C GLY A 142 26.59 -20.33 13.41
N PRO A 143 27.15 -19.41 14.20
CA PRO A 143 26.38 -18.67 15.21
C PRO A 143 25.50 -17.55 14.63
N ASP A 144 25.58 -17.31 13.31
CA ASP A 144 24.92 -16.19 12.66
C ASP A 144 23.49 -16.52 12.25
N PHE A 145 22.56 -15.61 12.51
CA PHE A 145 21.17 -15.71 12.12
C PHE A 145 20.73 -14.53 11.28
N ARG A 146 19.77 -14.80 10.42
CA ARG A 146 18.97 -13.75 9.76
C ARG A 146 17.51 -13.91 10.14
N ILE A 147 16.91 -12.84 10.63
CA ILE A 147 15.51 -12.82 11.01
C ILE A 147 14.82 -11.88 10.02
N ILE A 148 13.80 -12.37 9.34
CA ILE A 148 12.95 -11.57 8.47
C ILE A 148 11.63 -11.36 9.21
N VAL A 149 11.31 -10.12 9.48
CA VAL A 149 10.07 -9.71 10.15
C VAL A 149 9.20 -9.02 9.14
N VAL A 150 7.96 -9.48 9.00
CA VAL A 150 6.94 -8.83 8.19
C VAL A 150 5.97 -8.16 9.15
N GLU A 151 5.76 -6.88 8.96
CA GLU A 151 4.97 -6.04 9.83
C GLU A 151 3.87 -5.34 9.04
N LYS A 152 2.69 -5.21 9.65
CA LYS A 152 1.55 -4.49 9.10
C LYS A 152 1.31 -3.23 9.93
N LYS A 153 1.08 -2.12 9.29
CA LYS A 153 0.73 -0.85 9.94
C LYS A 153 -0.65 -0.96 10.61
N ILE A 154 -0.74 -0.56 11.87
CA ILE A 154 -1.96 -0.48 12.68
C ILE A 154 -2.55 0.91 12.71
#